data_d4e956c5fdd68f7b7cf9ad0833bfaa80
#
_entry.id   d4e956c5fdd68f7b7cf9ad0833bfaa80
#
_cell.length_a   1.000
_cell.length_b   1.000
_cell.length_c   1.000
_cell.angle_alpha   90.00
_cell.angle_beta   90.00
_cell.angle_gamma   90.00
#
_symmetry.space_group_name_H-M   'P 1'
#
loop_
_entity.id
_entity.type
_entity.pdbx_description
1 polymer ?
#
loop_
_entity_poly.entity_id
_entity_poly.type
_entity_poly.pdbx_seq_one_letter_code
_entity_poly.pdbx_strand_id
1 'polypeptide(L)'
;MKTPALTASLLFGLLSLSSTFDFSADQAVAADTPSMVVEQTIQYDYNKALDTVRQQLKDDGWKLIAEINLGTRLAKKGVEVPGGLVIFKLTSGKNAVPLLAADETRYVSAMMPCGLSVYGKQDGTVVISRMNFEMMSAMLEPKVAKVMTKSITKLNKTVESAMAKMAAN
;
A
#
# COMPACT_ATOMS: atom_id res chain seq x y z
N MET A 1 -10.92 -31.16 85.30
CA MET A 1 -12.11 -30.57 84.76
C MET A 1 -11.68 -29.71 83.59
N LYS A 2 -12.43 -29.73 82.51
CA LYS A 2 -11.98 -29.53 81.14
C LYS A 2 -12.10 -28.06 80.71
N THR A 3 -11.01 -27.48 80.24
CA THR A 3 -10.93 -26.22 79.52
C THR A 3 -11.15 -26.42 78.01
N PRO A 4 -11.98 -25.62 77.32
CA PRO A 4 -11.98 -25.68 75.87
C PRO A 4 -11.05 -24.61 75.29
N ALA A 5 -10.36 -25.03 74.26
CA ALA A 5 -9.44 -24.22 73.46
C ALA A 5 -10.20 -23.27 72.50
N LEU A 6 -9.77 -22.04 72.46
CA LEU A 6 -10.16 -21.05 71.46
C LEU A 6 -9.29 -21.26 70.20
N THR A 7 -9.91 -21.66 69.11
CA THR A 7 -9.31 -21.65 67.77
C THR A 7 -9.62 -20.33 67.07
N ALA A 8 -8.62 -19.48 66.94
CA ALA A 8 -8.68 -18.27 66.10
C ALA A 8 -8.43 -18.62 64.64
N SER A 9 -9.45 -18.54 63.82
CA SER A 9 -9.37 -18.68 62.37
C SER A 9 -8.94 -17.34 61.75
N LEU A 10 -7.68 -17.27 61.31
CA LEU A 10 -7.21 -16.20 60.46
C LEU A 10 -7.69 -16.45 59.01
N LEU A 11 -8.65 -15.69 58.55
CA LEU A 11 -8.99 -15.59 57.16
C LEU A 11 -7.93 -14.69 56.43
N PHE A 12 -7.10 -15.34 55.67
CA PHE A 12 -6.19 -14.66 54.75
C PHE A 12 -7.00 -14.38 53.47
N GLY A 13 -7.45 -13.12 53.34
CA GLY A 13 -8.07 -12.63 52.10
C GLY A 13 -7.02 -12.46 50.99
N LEU A 14 -6.95 -13.40 50.04
CA LEU A 14 -6.22 -13.17 48.79
C LEU A 14 -6.99 -12.13 47.95
N LEU A 15 -6.48 -10.92 47.96
CA LEU A 15 -6.88 -9.88 47.01
C LEU A 15 -6.18 -10.20 45.67
N SER A 16 -6.83 -10.95 44.80
CA SER A 16 -6.40 -11.13 43.41
C SER A 16 -6.65 -9.82 42.64
N LEU A 17 -5.61 -8.99 42.50
CA LEU A 17 -5.59 -7.93 41.49
C LEU A 17 -5.46 -8.56 40.11
N SER A 18 -6.59 -8.91 39.51
CA SER A 18 -6.66 -9.14 38.07
C SER A 18 -6.66 -7.78 37.38
N SER A 19 -5.48 -7.24 37.10
CA SER A 19 -5.34 -6.16 36.13
C SER A 19 -5.57 -6.76 34.74
N THR A 20 -6.83 -6.73 34.31
CA THR A 20 -7.16 -6.85 32.90
C THR A 20 -6.55 -5.65 32.20
N PHE A 21 -5.44 -5.88 31.52
CA PHE A 21 -4.91 -4.95 30.56
C PHE A 21 -5.91 -4.95 29.39
N ASP A 22 -6.92 -4.08 29.48
CA ASP A 22 -7.75 -3.71 28.35
C ASP A 22 -6.84 -2.99 27.36
N PHE A 23 -6.31 -3.74 26.42
CA PHE A 23 -5.77 -3.19 25.19
C PHE A 23 -6.98 -2.77 24.33
N SER A 24 -7.67 -1.74 24.75
CA SER A 24 -8.49 -0.94 23.87
C SER A 24 -7.52 -0.37 22.85
N ALA A 25 -7.47 -0.99 21.69
CA ALA A 25 -6.91 -0.36 20.50
C ALA A 25 -7.74 0.90 20.30
N ASP A 26 -7.28 1.98 20.90
CA ASP A 26 -7.71 3.33 20.61
C ASP A 26 -7.48 3.48 19.11
N GLN A 27 -8.56 3.34 18.34
CA GLN A 27 -8.59 3.76 16.95
C GLN A 27 -8.47 5.28 17.00
N ALA A 28 -7.25 5.73 17.25
CA ALA A 28 -6.87 7.08 16.92
C ALA A 28 -7.26 7.24 15.46
N VAL A 29 -8.39 7.90 15.23
CA VAL A 29 -8.72 8.51 13.95
C VAL A 29 -7.50 9.32 13.60
N ALA A 30 -6.64 8.75 12.76
CA ALA A 30 -5.47 9.43 12.24
C ALA A 30 -6.03 10.66 11.52
N ALA A 31 -5.97 11.80 12.21
CA ALA A 31 -6.24 13.08 11.61
C ALA A 31 -5.42 13.14 10.33
N ASP A 32 -6.06 13.41 9.22
CA ASP A 32 -5.64 13.70 7.84
C ASP A 32 -4.12 13.93 7.61
N THR A 33 -3.29 13.01 8.07
CA THR A 33 -1.90 13.00 7.65
C THR A 33 -1.88 12.43 6.23
N PRO A 34 -1.52 13.23 5.22
CA PRO A 34 -1.52 12.77 3.85
C PRO A 34 -0.67 11.49 3.73
N SER A 35 -1.28 10.41 3.28
CA SER A 35 -0.57 9.15 3.12
C SER A 35 0.47 9.25 2.00
N MET A 36 1.67 8.68 2.22
CA MET A 36 2.70 8.52 1.20
C MET A 36 2.27 7.59 0.07
N VAL A 37 1.19 6.85 0.28
CA VAL A 37 0.64 5.87 -0.67
C VAL A 37 -0.83 6.17 -0.91
N VAL A 38 -1.25 6.13 -2.16
CA VAL A 38 -2.65 6.21 -2.57
C VAL A 38 -3.11 4.82 -2.98
N GLU A 39 -4.22 4.37 -2.41
CA GLU A 39 -4.84 3.09 -2.70
C GLU A 39 -6.26 3.29 -3.25
N GLN A 40 -6.62 2.45 -4.21
CA GLN A 40 -7.99 2.31 -4.71
C GLN A 40 -8.37 0.83 -4.63
N THR A 41 -9.57 0.56 -4.14
CA THR A 41 -10.04 -0.81 -3.85
C THR A 41 -11.30 -1.13 -4.65
N ILE A 42 -11.44 -2.40 -5.05
CA ILE A 42 -12.62 -2.90 -5.73
C ILE A 42 -12.81 -4.39 -5.41
N GLN A 43 -14.05 -4.84 -5.30
CA GLN A 43 -14.39 -6.26 -5.28
C GLN A 43 -14.36 -6.78 -6.71
N TYR A 44 -13.35 -7.56 -7.05
CA TYR A 44 -13.14 -8.05 -8.41
C TYR A 44 -12.21 -9.28 -8.44
N ASP A 45 -12.27 -10.05 -9.51
CA ASP A 45 -11.30 -11.14 -9.71
C ASP A 45 -9.90 -10.59 -9.93
N TYR A 46 -8.94 -11.08 -9.15
CA TYR A 46 -7.57 -10.59 -9.17
C TYR A 46 -6.88 -10.74 -10.54
N ASN A 47 -7.07 -11.88 -11.21
CA ASN A 47 -6.42 -12.11 -12.51
C ASN A 47 -7.02 -11.22 -13.59
N LYS A 48 -8.34 -11.06 -13.59
CA LYS A 48 -9.02 -10.12 -14.49
C LYS A 48 -8.61 -8.67 -14.20
N ALA A 49 -8.40 -8.31 -12.94
CA ALA A 49 -7.89 -6.99 -12.56
C ALA A 49 -6.49 -6.74 -13.13
N LEU A 50 -5.58 -7.72 -13.01
CA LEU A 50 -4.25 -7.63 -13.61
C LEU A 50 -4.31 -7.43 -15.12
N ASP A 51 -5.16 -8.19 -15.81
CA ASP A 51 -5.31 -8.08 -17.27
C ASP A 51 -5.89 -6.72 -17.67
N THR A 52 -6.89 -6.24 -16.92
CA THR A 52 -7.47 -4.90 -17.15
C THR A 52 -6.42 -3.80 -16.95
N VAL A 53 -5.62 -3.89 -15.90
CA VAL A 53 -4.54 -2.93 -15.63
C VAL A 53 -3.47 -2.98 -16.73
N ARG A 54 -3.02 -4.18 -17.13
CA ARG A 54 -2.03 -4.35 -18.21
C ARG A 54 -2.52 -3.71 -19.52
N GLN A 55 -3.76 -4.00 -19.87
CA GLN A 55 -4.35 -3.46 -21.10
C GLN A 55 -4.47 -1.94 -21.02
N GLN A 56 -4.95 -1.38 -19.90
CA GLN A 56 -5.08 0.06 -19.74
C GLN A 56 -3.71 0.77 -19.78
N LEU A 57 -2.70 0.20 -19.17
CA LEU A 57 -1.33 0.74 -19.24
C LEU A 57 -0.82 0.81 -20.68
N LYS A 58 -1.10 -0.23 -21.47
CA LYS A 58 -0.74 -0.29 -22.89
C LYS A 58 -1.52 0.75 -23.71
N ASP A 59 -2.84 0.83 -23.52
CA ASP A 59 -3.73 1.77 -24.23
C ASP A 59 -3.30 3.22 -24.00
N ASP A 60 -2.90 3.54 -22.78
CA ASP A 60 -2.42 4.88 -22.41
C ASP A 60 -0.94 5.12 -22.76
N GLY A 61 -0.30 4.18 -23.46
CA GLY A 61 1.09 4.32 -23.95
C GLY A 61 2.13 4.38 -22.82
N TRP A 62 1.92 3.64 -21.73
CA TRP A 62 2.96 3.40 -20.74
C TRP A 62 3.97 2.38 -21.25
N LYS A 63 5.24 2.63 -20.96
CA LYS A 63 6.30 1.65 -21.20
C LYS A 63 6.48 0.82 -19.95
N LEU A 64 6.14 -0.47 -20.03
CA LEU A 64 6.41 -1.42 -18.97
C LEU A 64 7.89 -1.80 -18.99
N ILE A 65 8.62 -1.43 -17.95
CA ILE A 65 10.04 -1.76 -17.77
C ILE A 65 10.18 -3.14 -17.14
N ALA A 66 9.34 -3.44 -16.16
CA ALA A 66 9.28 -4.76 -15.53
C ALA A 66 7.90 -5.01 -14.92
N GLU A 67 7.50 -6.27 -14.97
CA GLU A 67 6.40 -6.82 -14.19
C GLU A 67 6.98 -7.84 -13.21
N ILE A 68 6.80 -7.58 -11.93
CA ILE A 68 7.40 -8.38 -10.87
C ILE A 68 6.28 -9.08 -10.12
N ASN A 69 6.09 -10.37 -10.36
CA ASN A 69 5.19 -11.18 -9.55
C ASN A 69 5.88 -11.49 -8.21
N LEU A 70 5.64 -10.61 -7.24
CA LEU A 70 6.23 -10.73 -5.91
C LEU A 70 5.53 -11.81 -5.08
N GLY A 71 4.23 -12.02 -5.29
CA GLY A 71 3.48 -13.11 -4.65
C GLY A 71 4.12 -14.48 -4.94
N THR A 72 4.38 -14.79 -6.22
CA THR A 72 5.05 -16.03 -6.60
C THR A 72 6.48 -16.15 -6.03
N ARG A 73 7.21 -15.02 -5.94
CA ARG A 73 8.56 -15.02 -5.38
C ARG A 73 8.55 -15.29 -3.88
N LEU A 74 7.57 -14.77 -3.15
CA LEU A 74 7.40 -14.99 -1.72
C LEU A 74 6.93 -16.42 -1.43
N ALA A 75 6.03 -16.96 -2.24
CA ALA A 75 5.57 -18.34 -2.12
C ALA A 75 6.73 -19.36 -2.21
N LYS A 76 7.71 -19.11 -3.09
CA LYS A 76 8.94 -19.93 -3.17
C LYS A 76 9.79 -19.90 -1.88
N LYS A 77 9.54 -18.95 -1.00
CA LYS A 77 10.21 -18.82 0.31
C LYS A 77 9.30 -19.25 1.47
N GLY A 78 8.18 -19.90 1.17
CA GLY A 78 7.21 -20.35 2.16
C GLY A 78 6.31 -19.24 2.72
N VAL A 79 6.28 -18.07 2.08
CA VAL A 79 5.39 -16.96 2.49
C VAL A 79 4.26 -16.85 1.47
N GLU A 80 3.07 -17.20 1.87
CA GLU A 80 1.88 -17.04 1.03
C GLU A 80 1.38 -15.59 1.08
N VAL A 81 1.03 -15.05 -0.09
CA VAL A 81 0.36 -13.76 -0.23
C VAL A 81 -1.04 -14.06 -0.78
N PRO A 82 -2.06 -14.14 0.09
CA PRO A 82 -3.43 -14.38 -0.33
C PRO A 82 -3.87 -13.36 -1.39
N GLY A 83 -4.49 -13.84 -2.47
CA GLY A 83 -4.94 -12.99 -3.55
C GLY A 83 -3.84 -12.45 -4.49
N GLY A 84 -2.56 -12.79 -4.24
CA GLY A 84 -1.46 -12.43 -5.14
C GLY A 84 -0.93 -11.00 -4.96
N LEU A 85 0.24 -10.74 -5.56
CA LEU A 85 0.90 -9.43 -5.53
C LEU A 85 1.80 -9.26 -6.77
N VAL A 86 1.50 -8.27 -7.60
CA VAL A 86 2.30 -7.88 -8.77
C VAL A 86 2.67 -6.41 -8.67
N ILE A 87 3.92 -6.09 -9.00
CA ILE A 87 4.41 -4.72 -9.12
C ILE A 87 4.75 -4.44 -10.58
N PHE A 88 4.14 -3.41 -11.14
CA PHE A 88 4.46 -2.86 -12.45
C PHE A 88 5.46 -1.71 -12.29
N LYS A 89 6.58 -1.78 -12.99
CA LYS A 89 7.55 -0.69 -13.10
C LYS A 89 7.38 0.00 -14.44
N LEU A 90 6.98 1.27 -14.40
CA LEU A 90 6.45 2.02 -15.53
C LEU A 90 7.30 3.25 -15.82
N THR A 91 7.48 3.56 -17.10
CA THR A 91 8.10 4.84 -17.50
C THR A 91 7.34 5.48 -18.65
N SER A 92 7.40 6.79 -18.70
CA SER A 92 7.03 7.59 -19.86
C SER A 92 8.32 8.23 -20.40
N GLY A 93 8.94 7.59 -21.39
CA GLY A 93 10.22 8.06 -21.94
C GLY A 93 10.19 9.53 -22.34
N LYS A 94 9.08 9.99 -22.93
CA LYS A 94 8.88 11.40 -23.30
C LYS A 94 9.03 12.37 -22.11
N ASN A 95 8.62 11.96 -20.92
CA ASN A 95 8.73 12.77 -19.72
C ASN A 95 10.08 12.56 -18.99
N ALA A 96 10.62 11.34 -19.03
CA ALA A 96 11.85 10.99 -18.32
C ALA A 96 13.11 11.58 -18.97
N VAL A 97 13.20 11.57 -20.31
CA VAL A 97 14.38 11.99 -21.05
C VAL A 97 14.89 13.39 -20.67
N PRO A 98 14.05 14.44 -20.58
CA PRO A 98 14.53 15.78 -20.24
C PRO A 98 15.15 15.88 -18.84
N LEU A 99 14.72 15.02 -17.90
CA LEU A 99 15.25 15.01 -16.54
C LEU A 99 16.54 14.19 -16.43
N LEU A 100 16.63 13.08 -17.16
CA LEU A 100 17.76 12.16 -17.08
C LEU A 100 18.95 12.63 -17.93
N ALA A 101 18.71 13.44 -18.94
CA ALA A 101 19.75 13.99 -19.80
C ALA A 101 20.57 15.10 -19.13
N ALA A 102 20.00 15.84 -18.20
CA ALA A 102 20.66 16.94 -17.49
C ALA A 102 21.26 16.46 -16.17
N ASP A 103 22.50 16.83 -15.89
CA ASP A 103 23.24 16.40 -14.69
C ASP A 103 22.56 16.89 -13.41
N GLU A 104 22.03 18.12 -13.42
CA GLU A 104 21.41 18.76 -12.26
C GLU A 104 20.12 18.06 -11.83
N THR A 105 19.44 17.35 -12.75
CA THR A 105 18.17 16.68 -12.46
C THR A 105 18.26 15.16 -12.50
N ARG A 106 19.42 14.61 -12.87
CA ARG A 106 19.61 13.14 -13.01
C ARG A 106 19.40 12.37 -11.69
N TYR A 107 19.54 13.03 -10.55
CA TYR A 107 19.25 12.42 -9.23
C TYR A 107 17.83 11.86 -9.12
N VAL A 108 16.88 12.39 -9.89
CA VAL A 108 15.50 11.87 -9.89
C VAL A 108 15.39 10.43 -10.43
N SER A 109 16.45 9.92 -11.06
CA SER A 109 16.53 8.52 -11.47
C SER A 109 16.31 7.55 -10.31
N ALA A 110 16.63 7.95 -9.07
CA ALA A 110 16.35 7.16 -7.86
C ALA A 110 14.85 6.93 -7.62
N MET A 111 13.99 7.81 -8.13
CA MET A 111 12.54 7.72 -8.03
C MET A 111 11.90 7.04 -9.27
N MET A 112 12.71 6.63 -10.23
CA MET A 112 12.29 6.01 -11.48
C MET A 112 12.75 4.54 -11.52
N PRO A 113 12.01 3.65 -12.20
CA PRO A 113 10.69 3.84 -12.83
C PRO A 113 9.56 3.92 -11.78
N CYS A 114 8.45 4.60 -12.14
CA CYS A 114 7.27 4.67 -11.28
C CYS A 114 6.74 3.27 -10.97
N GLY A 115 6.35 3.07 -9.71
CA GLY A 115 5.76 1.82 -9.24
C GLY A 115 4.22 1.90 -9.20
N LEU A 116 3.56 0.85 -9.68
CA LEU A 116 2.15 0.56 -9.49
C LEU A 116 2.06 -0.86 -8.95
N SER A 117 1.44 -1.05 -7.80
CA SER A 117 1.23 -2.35 -7.19
C SER A 117 -0.23 -2.76 -7.33
N VAL A 118 -0.46 -4.03 -7.67
CA VAL A 118 -1.79 -4.64 -7.65
C VAL A 118 -1.72 -5.87 -6.77
N TYR A 119 -2.56 -5.92 -5.75
CA TYR A 119 -2.62 -7.05 -4.84
C TYR A 119 -4.04 -7.38 -4.41
N GLY A 120 -4.27 -8.65 -4.10
CA GLY A 120 -5.52 -9.12 -3.53
C GLY A 120 -5.44 -9.19 -2.01
N LYS A 121 -6.58 -8.97 -1.35
CA LYS A 121 -6.79 -9.25 0.07
C LYS A 121 -7.52 -10.58 0.26
N GLN A 122 -7.52 -11.09 1.49
CA GLN A 122 -8.20 -12.36 1.84
C GLN A 122 -9.71 -12.30 1.63
N ASP A 123 -10.30 -11.12 1.72
CA ASP A 123 -11.74 -10.88 1.53
C ASP A 123 -12.16 -10.77 0.05
N GLY A 124 -11.24 -11.02 -0.88
CA GLY A 124 -11.49 -10.90 -2.32
C GLY A 124 -11.37 -9.48 -2.87
N THR A 125 -11.06 -8.50 -2.02
CA THR A 125 -10.80 -7.13 -2.47
C THR A 125 -9.50 -7.05 -3.25
N VAL A 126 -9.52 -6.44 -4.42
CA VAL A 126 -8.32 -6.04 -5.17
C VAL A 126 -7.97 -4.61 -4.84
N VAL A 127 -6.68 -4.36 -4.62
CA VAL A 127 -6.14 -3.05 -4.32
C VAL A 127 -5.15 -2.65 -5.40
N ILE A 128 -5.27 -1.43 -5.90
CA ILE A 128 -4.28 -0.77 -6.75
C ILE A 128 -3.63 0.34 -5.94
N SER A 129 -2.33 0.20 -5.70
CA SER A 129 -1.55 1.05 -4.81
C SER A 129 -0.40 1.73 -5.56
N ARG A 130 -0.16 3.00 -5.28
CA ARG A 130 0.91 3.81 -5.88
C ARG A 130 1.38 4.91 -4.94
N MET A 131 2.57 5.44 -5.20
CA MET A 131 3.09 6.58 -4.43
C MET A 131 2.23 7.84 -4.61
N ASN A 132 2.01 8.55 -3.50
CA ASN A 132 1.38 9.87 -3.49
C ASN A 132 2.40 10.95 -3.84
N PHE A 133 2.49 11.25 -5.12
CA PHE A 133 3.46 12.25 -5.60
C PHE A 133 3.06 13.69 -5.35
N GLU A 134 1.79 13.96 -5.06
CA GLU A 134 1.37 15.33 -4.69
C GLU A 134 2.10 15.78 -3.44
N MET A 135 2.22 14.90 -2.45
CA MET A 135 3.03 15.17 -1.27
C MET A 135 4.52 15.36 -1.59
N MET A 136 5.05 14.52 -2.47
CA MET A 136 6.48 14.57 -2.81
C MET A 136 6.83 15.78 -3.69
N SER A 137 5.89 16.27 -4.49
CA SER A 137 6.13 17.36 -5.43
C SER A 137 6.57 18.65 -4.75
N ALA A 138 6.08 18.91 -3.54
CA ALA A 138 6.46 20.07 -2.73
C ALA A 138 7.93 20.05 -2.27
N MET A 139 8.56 18.88 -2.29
CA MET A 139 9.95 18.67 -1.88
C MET A 139 10.94 18.70 -3.06
N LEU A 140 10.44 18.83 -4.28
CA LEU A 140 11.24 18.77 -5.50
C LEU A 140 11.45 20.16 -6.08
N GLU A 141 12.56 20.31 -6.81
CA GLU A 141 12.78 21.51 -7.60
C GLU A 141 11.64 21.76 -8.59
N PRO A 142 11.24 23.03 -8.85
CA PRO A 142 10.07 23.34 -9.67
C PRO A 142 10.08 22.68 -11.07
N LYS A 143 11.24 22.60 -11.71
CA LYS A 143 11.41 21.94 -13.02
C LYS A 143 11.12 20.45 -12.94
N VAL A 144 11.62 19.78 -11.91
CA VAL A 144 11.41 18.36 -11.65
C VAL A 144 9.95 18.10 -11.26
N ALA A 145 9.43 18.86 -10.30
CA ALA A 145 8.04 18.78 -9.83
C ALA A 145 7.08 18.86 -11.02
N LYS A 146 7.24 19.82 -11.92
CA LYS A 146 6.38 20.00 -13.11
C LYS A 146 6.33 18.75 -14.00
N VAL A 147 7.48 18.12 -14.26
CA VAL A 147 7.54 16.91 -15.12
C VAL A 147 6.98 15.70 -14.40
N MET A 148 7.32 15.55 -13.12
CA MET A 148 6.83 14.43 -12.30
C MET A 148 5.31 14.50 -12.11
N THR A 149 4.76 15.66 -11.78
CA THR A 149 3.30 15.87 -11.65
C THR A 149 2.58 15.48 -12.95
N LYS A 150 3.10 15.86 -14.11
CA LYS A 150 2.50 15.46 -15.39
C LYS A 150 2.44 13.95 -15.57
N SER A 151 3.49 13.23 -15.19
CA SER A 151 3.56 11.77 -15.27
C SER A 151 2.57 11.12 -14.31
N ILE A 152 2.46 11.66 -13.10
CA ILE A 152 1.55 11.13 -12.07
C ILE A 152 0.08 11.41 -12.40
N THR A 153 -0.24 12.61 -12.87
CA THR A 153 -1.61 12.89 -13.35
C THR A 153 -2.02 11.91 -14.45
N LYS A 154 -1.09 11.58 -15.36
CA LYS A 154 -1.34 10.54 -16.37
C LYS A 154 -1.57 9.17 -15.72
N LEU A 155 -0.75 8.77 -14.74
CA LEU A 155 -0.90 7.49 -14.05
C LEU A 155 -2.23 7.41 -13.28
N ASN A 156 -2.61 8.49 -12.60
CA ASN A 156 -3.88 8.57 -11.90
C ASN A 156 -5.07 8.33 -12.84
N LYS A 157 -5.09 9.00 -13.99
CA LYS A 157 -6.11 8.78 -15.03
C LYS A 157 -6.12 7.35 -15.55
N THR A 158 -4.96 6.75 -15.75
CA THR A 158 -4.85 5.33 -16.17
C THR A 158 -5.49 4.41 -15.13
N VAL A 159 -5.21 4.63 -13.84
CA VAL A 159 -5.78 3.81 -12.77
C VAL A 159 -7.29 4.04 -12.66
N GLU A 160 -7.75 5.28 -12.70
CA GLU A 160 -9.18 5.62 -12.71
C GLU A 160 -9.93 4.94 -13.87
N SER A 161 -9.34 4.95 -15.07
CA SER A 161 -9.92 4.28 -16.24
C SER A 161 -9.97 2.75 -16.06
N ALA A 162 -8.92 2.15 -15.49
CA ALA A 162 -8.92 0.72 -15.19
C ALA A 162 -9.99 0.37 -14.14
N MET A 163 -10.10 1.16 -13.07
CA MET A 163 -11.13 0.99 -12.04
C MET A 163 -12.55 1.11 -12.61
N ALA A 164 -12.79 2.11 -13.47
CA ALA A 164 -14.09 2.30 -14.12
C ALA A 164 -14.46 1.09 -15.02
N LYS A 165 -13.49 0.54 -15.77
CA LYS A 165 -13.71 -0.69 -16.58
C LYS A 165 -14.06 -1.89 -15.72
N MET A 166 -13.40 -2.05 -14.56
CA MET A 166 -13.70 -3.15 -13.63
C MET A 166 -15.07 -2.98 -12.97
N ALA A 167 -15.46 -1.76 -12.64
CA ALA A 167 -16.76 -1.49 -12.03
C ALA A 167 -17.95 -1.65 -13.01
N ALA A 168 -17.70 -1.61 -14.32
CA ALA A 168 -18.72 -1.77 -15.36
C ALA A 168 -18.96 -3.24 -15.77
N ASN A 169 -18.14 -4.18 -15.30
CA ASN A 169 -18.21 -5.63 -15.59
C ASN A 169 -18.59 -6.45 -14.34
#